data_a8ed2daa387510f2eb3fd1889db4e8f6
#
_entry.id   a8ed2daa387510f2eb3fd1889db4e8f6
#
_cell.length_a   1.000
_cell.length_b   1.000
_cell.length_c   1.000
_cell.angle_alpha   90.00
_cell.angle_beta   90.00
_cell.angle_gamma   90.00
#
_symmetry.space_group_name_H-M   'P 1'
#
loop_
_entity.id
_entity.type
_entity.pdbx_description
1 polymer ?
#
loop_
_entity_poly.entity_id
_entity_poly.type
_entity_poly.pdbx_seq_one_letter_code
_entity_poly.pdbx_strand_id
1 'polypeptide(L)'
;MGKQSKLNLRRIAIGVVVIYIVLLIGPIAGFDIPNIYAAIKAQPLQLVQFLIIGLANGAIVSIIALGYTMVYGIIELVNFAHGDVYMIGVFTSLTVLSLTGTLDATSPGRIILGLILALVISIVVCAGLNAAIERIAYRRLRNSSRLAALISAIGVSFILENIGLIWAGQSWLVPSFGTTGGASQKVFPDMLGKIMAAYGLDVNLLAHTGIALRFTIKDALVMVLASIMMIGLRLFVQNTKIGKAMRAVAQNRDASKMLGIDIDKVITTTFMIGGGLAGAAGLMAGLYNNTAWWFMGFRAGLESFTAAVLGGIGNITGGMLGGFLIGLLASFSDGYLNARWTHAWVFATLVLVLLFRPSGLLGEHVGEKA
;
A
#
# COMPACT_ATOMS: atom_id res chain seq x y z
N MET A 1 19.16 -14.66 37.21
CA MET A 1 18.36 -13.97 36.18
C MET A 1 18.67 -14.59 34.83
N GLY A 2 17.72 -15.29 34.22
CA GLY A 2 17.92 -16.04 32.97
C GLY A 2 18.21 -15.13 31.78
N LYS A 3 18.84 -15.69 30.75
CA LYS A 3 19.23 -15.00 29.50
C LYS A 3 18.05 -14.21 28.86
N GLN A 4 16.82 -14.71 29.04
CA GLN A 4 15.58 -14.13 28.56
C GLN A 4 15.15 -12.86 29.33
N SER A 5 15.40 -12.80 30.66
CA SER A 5 15.08 -11.60 31.45
C SER A 5 16.03 -10.44 31.14
N LYS A 6 17.32 -10.72 30.86
CA LYS A 6 18.29 -9.69 30.43
C LYS A 6 17.97 -9.15 29.04
N LEU A 7 17.45 -9.99 28.13
CA LEU A 7 17.02 -9.58 26.78
C LEU A 7 15.78 -8.67 26.85
N ASN A 8 14.83 -8.98 27.71
CA ASN A 8 13.64 -8.16 27.93
C ASN A 8 13.98 -6.81 28.56
N LEU A 9 14.87 -6.78 29.56
CA LEU A 9 15.32 -5.54 30.18
C LEU A 9 16.05 -4.61 29.19
N ARG A 10 16.88 -5.17 28.33
CA ARG A 10 17.58 -4.41 27.28
C ARG A 10 16.60 -3.83 26.24
N ARG A 11 15.57 -4.58 25.85
CA ARG A 11 14.50 -4.10 24.95
C ARG A 11 13.71 -2.95 25.58
N ILE A 12 13.32 -3.09 26.85
CA ILE A 12 12.62 -2.04 27.61
C ILE A 12 13.50 -0.79 27.70
N ALA A 13 14.78 -0.93 28.02
CA ALA A 13 15.71 0.19 28.10
C ALA A 13 15.85 0.93 26.75
N ILE A 14 15.95 0.21 25.64
CA ILE A 14 15.98 0.80 24.29
C ILE A 14 14.66 1.55 24.02
N GLY A 15 13.51 0.96 24.35
CA GLY A 15 12.22 1.62 24.15
C GLY A 15 12.10 2.93 24.95
N VAL A 16 12.55 2.93 26.21
CA VAL A 16 12.58 4.13 27.06
C VAL A 16 13.51 5.21 26.48
N VAL A 17 14.69 4.81 26.00
CA VAL A 17 15.64 5.73 25.35
C VAL A 17 15.04 6.34 24.07
N VAL A 18 14.38 5.53 23.23
CA VAL A 18 13.71 6.03 22.01
C VAL A 18 12.60 7.01 22.36
N ILE A 19 11.75 6.68 23.33
CA ILE A 19 10.68 7.59 23.80
C ILE A 19 11.29 8.89 24.34
N TYR A 20 12.36 8.80 25.13
CA TYR A 20 13.04 9.96 25.67
C TYR A 20 13.66 10.85 24.59
N ILE A 21 14.30 10.25 23.57
CA ILE A 21 14.82 10.97 22.41
C ILE A 21 13.69 11.67 21.64
N VAL A 22 12.56 10.98 21.42
CA VAL A 22 11.38 11.55 20.76
C VAL A 22 10.82 12.73 21.53
N LEU A 23 10.73 12.64 22.87
CA LEU A 23 10.26 13.72 23.72
C LEU A 23 11.22 14.91 23.76
N LEU A 24 12.53 14.67 23.67
CA LEU A 24 13.57 15.70 23.67
C LEU A 24 13.66 16.43 22.32
N ILE A 25 13.53 15.69 21.21
CA ILE A 25 13.61 16.24 19.87
C ILE A 25 12.26 16.83 19.42
N GLY A 26 11.17 16.42 20.05
CA GLY A 26 9.81 16.79 19.69
C GLY A 26 9.60 18.30 19.53
N PRO A 27 9.90 19.14 20.53
CA PRO A 27 9.76 20.59 20.40
C PRO A 27 10.64 21.19 19.32
N ILE A 28 11.85 20.63 19.11
CA ILE A 28 12.80 21.06 18.05
C ILE A 28 12.28 20.65 16.67
N ALA A 29 11.63 19.49 16.58
CA ALA A 29 11.04 18.96 15.36
C ALA A 29 9.65 19.57 15.03
N GLY A 30 9.14 20.45 15.88
CA GLY A 30 7.89 21.19 15.68
C GLY A 30 6.64 20.42 16.06
N PHE A 31 6.73 19.45 17.01
CA PHE A 31 5.56 18.83 17.63
C PHE A 31 5.65 18.91 19.16
N ASP A 32 4.54 19.27 19.76
CA ASP A 32 4.40 19.47 21.20
C ASP A 32 3.21 18.64 21.72
N ILE A 33 3.50 17.59 22.48
CA ILE A 33 2.49 16.63 22.97
C ILE A 33 1.41 17.29 23.84
N PRO A 34 1.71 18.23 24.77
CA PRO A 34 0.69 18.97 25.49
C PRO A 34 -0.30 19.70 24.58
N ASN A 35 0.19 20.30 23.50
CA ASN A 35 -0.64 21.00 22.53
C ASN A 35 -1.55 20.07 21.72
N ILE A 36 -1.15 18.82 21.49
CA ILE A 36 -1.98 17.80 20.80
C ILE A 36 -3.26 17.53 21.60
N TYR A 37 -3.15 17.30 22.92
CA TYR A 37 -4.32 17.08 23.77
C TYR A 37 -5.25 18.28 23.78
N ALA A 38 -4.69 19.49 23.89
CA ALA A 38 -5.46 20.73 23.83
C ALA A 38 -6.17 20.90 22.47
N ALA A 39 -5.50 20.59 21.36
CA ALA A 39 -6.06 20.66 20.02
C ALA A 39 -7.21 19.66 19.83
N ILE A 40 -7.05 18.40 20.27
CA ILE A 40 -8.11 17.39 20.21
C ILE A 40 -9.33 17.82 21.04
N LYS A 41 -9.12 18.38 22.24
CA LYS A 41 -10.18 18.86 23.09
C LYS A 41 -10.91 20.07 22.50
N ALA A 42 -10.17 20.97 21.85
CA ALA A 42 -10.73 22.17 21.22
C ALA A 42 -11.55 21.85 19.96
N GLN A 43 -11.12 20.84 19.18
CA GLN A 43 -11.73 20.48 17.91
C GLN A 43 -11.90 18.95 17.76
N PRO A 44 -12.82 18.32 18.51
CA PRO A 44 -12.98 16.85 18.47
C PRO A 44 -13.42 16.32 17.10
N LEU A 45 -14.15 17.12 16.29
CA LEU A 45 -14.52 16.74 14.94
C LEU A 45 -13.32 16.60 14.01
N GLN A 46 -12.25 17.34 14.26
CA GLN A 46 -11.01 17.23 13.48
C GLN A 46 -10.35 15.86 13.66
N LEU A 47 -10.40 15.29 14.87
CA LEU A 47 -9.95 13.91 15.12
C LEU A 47 -10.72 12.90 14.27
N VAL A 48 -12.06 13.04 14.21
CA VAL A 48 -12.91 12.18 13.38
C VAL A 48 -12.54 12.34 11.89
N GLN A 49 -12.25 13.57 11.46
CA GLN A 49 -11.79 13.84 10.09
C GLN A 49 -10.49 13.11 9.76
N PHE A 50 -9.49 13.13 10.66
CA PHE A 50 -8.24 12.41 10.45
C PHE A 50 -8.43 10.89 10.51
N LEU A 51 -9.37 10.38 11.30
CA LEU A 51 -9.73 8.96 11.27
C LEU A 51 -10.32 8.55 9.91
N ILE A 52 -11.20 9.34 9.33
CA ILE A 52 -11.77 9.09 7.99
C ILE A 52 -10.65 9.05 6.93
N ILE A 53 -9.82 10.09 6.89
CA ILE A 53 -8.69 10.18 5.95
C ILE A 53 -7.71 9.01 6.15
N GLY A 54 -7.41 8.69 7.41
CA GLY A 54 -6.52 7.60 7.76
C GLY A 54 -7.05 6.23 7.35
N LEU A 55 -8.36 6.00 7.48
CA LEU A 55 -9.00 4.76 7.02
C LEU A 55 -9.00 4.66 5.49
N ALA A 56 -9.26 5.75 4.77
CA ALA A 56 -9.23 5.74 3.31
C ALA A 56 -7.81 5.50 2.76
N ASN A 57 -6.81 6.23 3.24
CA ASN A 57 -5.40 5.99 2.88
C ASN A 57 -4.94 4.61 3.33
N GLY A 58 -5.30 4.19 4.55
CA GLY A 58 -5.01 2.88 5.09
C GLY A 58 -5.60 1.74 4.27
N ALA A 59 -6.76 1.95 3.67
CA ALA A 59 -7.36 0.99 2.75
C ALA A 59 -6.49 0.76 1.49
N ILE A 60 -5.93 1.83 0.90
CA ILE A 60 -5.00 1.74 -0.23
C ILE A 60 -3.72 1.03 0.19
N VAL A 61 -3.12 1.45 1.31
CA VAL A 61 -1.91 0.83 1.89
C VAL A 61 -2.14 -0.66 2.17
N SER A 62 -3.33 -1.03 2.68
CA SER A 62 -3.70 -2.42 2.95
C SER A 62 -3.68 -3.29 1.70
N ILE A 63 -4.20 -2.82 0.55
CA ILE A 63 -4.21 -3.58 -0.70
C ILE A 63 -2.77 -3.85 -1.17
N ILE A 64 -1.90 -2.84 -1.11
CA ILE A 64 -0.49 -3.00 -1.49
C ILE A 64 0.21 -3.94 -0.50
N ALA A 65 -0.03 -3.79 0.80
CA ALA A 65 0.51 -4.65 1.86
C ALA A 65 0.10 -6.12 1.69
N LEU A 66 -1.11 -6.38 1.19
CA LEU A 66 -1.54 -7.75 0.85
C LEU A 66 -0.69 -8.38 -0.24
N GLY A 67 -0.29 -7.61 -1.27
CA GLY A 67 0.63 -8.08 -2.29
C GLY A 67 1.98 -8.47 -1.69
N TYR A 68 2.55 -7.64 -0.81
CA TYR A 68 3.77 -7.99 -0.07
C TYR A 68 3.61 -9.24 0.78
N THR A 69 2.54 -9.29 1.57
CA THR A 69 2.26 -10.40 2.49
C THR A 69 2.12 -11.73 1.77
N MET A 70 1.43 -11.74 0.62
CA MET A 70 1.26 -12.96 -0.19
C MET A 70 2.57 -13.45 -0.78
N VAL A 71 3.34 -12.56 -1.40
CA VAL A 71 4.61 -12.92 -2.04
C VAL A 71 5.60 -13.40 -0.99
N TYR A 72 5.78 -12.63 0.09
CA TYR A 72 6.70 -13.01 1.16
C TYR A 72 6.29 -14.32 1.86
N GLY A 73 5.01 -14.52 2.10
CA GLY A 73 4.50 -15.73 2.75
C GLY A 73 4.83 -17.03 2.01
N ILE A 74 5.08 -16.95 0.69
CA ILE A 74 5.40 -18.12 -0.14
C ILE A 74 6.90 -18.24 -0.42
N ILE A 75 7.59 -17.13 -0.75
CA ILE A 75 8.99 -17.19 -1.17
C ILE A 75 9.99 -16.76 -0.09
N GLU A 76 9.51 -16.18 1.01
CA GLU A 76 10.31 -15.62 2.11
C GLU A 76 11.33 -14.55 1.66
N LEU A 77 11.05 -13.91 0.53
CA LEU A 77 11.86 -12.82 -0.04
C LEU A 77 10.99 -11.56 -0.19
N VAL A 78 11.56 -10.41 0.15
CA VAL A 78 10.88 -9.12 0.00
C VAL A 78 11.02 -8.64 -1.44
N ASN A 79 9.90 -8.30 -2.06
CA ASN A 79 9.87 -7.70 -3.40
C ASN A 79 9.78 -6.17 -3.30
N PHE A 80 10.89 -5.47 -3.20
CA PHE A 80 10.89 -4.00 -3.13
C PHE A 80 10.33 -3.31 -4.37
N ALA A 81 10.40 -3.95 -5.55
CA ALA A 81 9.79 -3.43 -6.76
C ALA A 81 8.24 -3.41 -6.75
N HIS A 82 7.61 -4.06 -5.76
CA HIS A 82 6.15 -4.15 -5.68
C HIS A 82 5.46 -2.78 -5.55
N GLY A 83 6.06 -1.84 -4.80
CA GLY A 83 5.59 -0.47 -4.73
C GLY A 83 5.62 0.23 -6.09
N ASP A 84 6.65 -0.03 -6.91
CA ASP A 84 6.75 0.59 -8.23
C ASP A 84 5.79 -0.04 -9.23
N VAL A 85 5.41 -1.30 -9.05
CA VAL A 85 4.29 -1.91 -9.80
C VAL A 85 2.98 -1.15 -9.54
N TYR A 86 2.73 -0.72 -8.29
CA TYR A 86 1.61 0.16 -7.98
C TYR A 86 1.72 1.52 -8.71
N MET A 87 2.88 2.14 -8.73
CA MET A 87 3.11 3.39 -9.49
C MET A 87 2.83 3.20 -10.99
N ILE A 88 3.30 2.11 -11.60
CA ILE A 88 2.96 1.74 -12.98
C ILE A 88 1.44 1.59 -13.15
N GLY A 89 0.73 1.07 -12.14
CA GLY A 89 -0.73 1.01 -12.10
C GLY A 89 -1.39 2.38 -12.20
N VAL A 90 -0.87 3.38 -11.48
CA VAL A 90 -1.36 4.78 -11.55
C VAL A 90 -1.18 5.33 -12.97
N PHE A 91 0.03 5.21 -13.55
CA PHE A 91 0.31 5.71 -14.89
C PHE A 91 -0.48 4.98 -15.98
N THR A 92 -0.61 3.66 -15.87
CA THR A 92 -1.45 2.87 -16.77
C THR A 92 -2.90 3.35 -16.73
N SER A 93 -3.45 3.55 -15.53
CA SER A 93 -4.82 4.03 -15.37
C SER A 93 -5.02 5.40 -16.00
N LEU A 94 -4.10 6.34 -15.75
CA LEU A 94 -4.16 7.69 -16.32
C LEU A 94 -4.03 7.64 -17.85
N THR A 95 -3.14 6.82 -18.38
CA THR A 95 -2.97 6.62 -19.82
C THR A 95 -4.23 6.07 -20.49
N VAL A 96 -4.87 5.06 -19.87
CA VAL A 96 -6.13 4.50 -20.39
C VAL A 96 -7.23 5.55 -20.41
N LEU A 97 -7.38 6.32 -19.34
CA LEU A 97 -8.37 7.41 -19.27
C LEU A 97 -8.10 8.48 -20.34
N SER A 98 -6.83 8.76 -20.63
CA SER A 98 -6.42 9.67 -21.71
C SER A 98 -6.78 9.11 -23.09
N LEU A 99 -6.30 7.91 -23.42
CA LEU A 99 -6.48 7.30 -24.75
C LEU A 99 -7.95 7.00 -25.09
N THR A 100 -8.79 6.72 -24.08
CA THR A 100 -10.22 6.52 -24.26
C THR A 100 -11.02 7.82 -24.38
N GLY A 101 -10.37 8.98 -24.25
CA GLY A 101 -11.04 10.29 -24.21
C GLY A 101 -11.96 10.47 -23.00
N THR A 102 -11.75 9.67 -21.95
CA THR A 102 -12.55 9.75 -20.72
C THR A 102 -12.24 11.03 -19.94
N LEU A 103 -11.03 11.57 -20.08
CA LEU A 103 -10.60 12.77 -19.37
C LEU A 103 -11.47 13.98 -19.73
N ASP A 104 -11.93 14.07 -20.99
CA ASP A 104 -12.77 15.16 -21.50
C ASP A 104 -14.25 14.81 -21.49
N ALA A 105 -14.60 13.59 -21.05
CA ALA A 105 -15.99 13.15 -21.02
C ALA A 105 -16.82 13.95 -20.01
N THR A 106 -18.03 14.35 -20.42
CA THR A 106 -19.05 14.99 -19.59
C THR A 106 -20.16 14.02 -19.17
N SER A 107 -20.36 12.96 -19.95
CA SER A 107 -21.37 11.94 -19.66
C SER A 107 -20.90 10.99 -18.55
N PRO A 108 -21.68 10.84 -17.45
CA PRO A 108 -21.35 9.92 -16.37
C PRO A 108 -21.10 8.47 -16.83
N GLY A 109 -21.89 7.98 -17.78
CA GLY A 109 -21.75 6.62 -18.31
C GLY A 109 -20.40 6.39 -19.01
N ARG A 110 -19.89 7.36 -19.79
CA ARG A 110 -18.55 7.28 -20.40
C ARG A 110 -17.46 7.32 -19.34
N ILE A 111 -17.61 8.13 -18.31
CA ILE A 111 -16.64 8.22 -17.22
C ILE A 111 -16.58 6.88 -16.47
N ILE A 112 -17.73 6.31 -16.10
CA ILE A 112 -17.78 5.00 -15.41
C ILE A 112 -17.17 3.89 -16.27
N LEU A 113 -17.51 3.83 -17.55
CA LEU A 113 -16.92 2.85 -18.48
C LEU A 113 -15.41 3.01 -18.58
N GLY A 114 -14.91 4.24 -18.70
CA GLY A 114 -13.47 4.54 -18.73
C GLY A 114 -12.76 4.13 -17.44
N LEU A 115 -13.37 4.36 -16.27
CA LEU A 115 -12.82 3.93 -14.98
C LEU A 115 -12.78 2.40 -14.85
N ILE A 116 -13.80 1.68 -15.32
CA ILE A 116 -13.81 0.22 -15.34
C ILE A 116 -12.72 -0.32 -16.27
N LEU A 117 -12.59 0.26 -17.47
CA LEU A 117 -11.52 -0.11 -18.41
C LEU A 117 -10.13 0.17 -17.82
N ALA A 118 -9.94 1.35 -17.20
CA ALA A 118 -8.69 1.69 -16.54
C ALA A 118 -8.35 0.72 -15.41
N LEU A 119 -9.34 0.30 -14.60
CA LEU A 119 -9.16 -0.69 -13.54
C LEU A 119 -8.73 -2.04 -14.11
N VAL A 120 -9.45 -2.56 -15.09
CA VAL A 120 -9.17 -3.89 -15.67
C VAL A 120 -7.81 -3.91 -16.35
N ILE A 121 -7.50 -2.90 -17.17
CA ILE A 121 -6.23 -2.82 -17.89
C ILE A 121 -5.07 -2.66 -16.90
N SER A 122 -5.22 -1.83 -15.88
CA SER A 122 -4.20 -1.65 -14.83
C SER A 122 -3.93 -2.95 -14.07
N ILE A 123 -4.99 -3.70 -13.70
CA ILE A 123 -4.85 -5.02 -13.07
C ILE A 123 -4.08 -5.99 -13.98
N VAL A 124 -4.45 -6.08 -15.27
CA VAL A 124 -3.82 -7.00 -16.22
C VAL A 124 -2.35 -6.64 -16.49
N VAL A 125 -2.07 -5.36 -16.74
CA VAL A 125 -0.70 -4.87 -16.99
C VAL A 125 0.19 -5.10 -15.76
N CYS A 126 -0.26 -4.73 -14.57
CA CYS A 126 0.52 -4.90 -13.36
C CYS A 126 0.68 -6.36 -12.95
N ALA A 127 -0.33 -7.20 -13.18
CA ALA A 127 -0.22 -8.64 -12.98
C ALA A 127 0.82 -9.25 -13.93
N GLY A 128 0.78 -8.90 -15.21
CA GLY A 128 1.75 -9.33 -16.22
C GLY A 128 3.16 -8.86 -15.91
N LEU A 129 3.31 -7.59 -15.54
CA LEU A 129 4.59 -7.01 -15.13
C LEU A 129 5.18 -7.74 -13.91
N ASN A 130 4.38 -7.99 -12.88
CA ASN A 130 4.86 -8.66 -11.69
C ASN A 130 5.21 -10.15 -11.96
N ALA A 131 4.51 -10.82 -12.88
CA ALA A 131 4.90 -12.14 -13.38
C ALA A 131 6.22 -12.10 -14.17
N ALA A 132 6.46 -11.05 -14.95
CA ALA A 132 7.74 -10.87 -15.67
C ALA A 132 8.88 -10.63 -14.66
N ILE A 133 8.67 -9.80 -13.65
CA ILE A 133 9.63 -9.57 -12.56
C ILE A 133 9.97 -10.89 -11.86
N GLU A 134 8.95 -11.71 -11.54
CA GLU A 134 9.18 -13.03 -10.95
C GLU A 134 10.09 -13.89 -11.85
N ARG A 135 9.77 -14.00 -13.12
CA ARG A 135 10.51 -14.89 -14.05
C ARG A 135 11.93 -14.42 -14.31
N ILE A 136 12.15 -13.11 -14.46
CA ILE A 136 13.43 -12.54 -14.87
C ILE A 136 14.34 -12.32 -13.66
N ALA A 137 13.82 -11.69 -12.61
CA ALA A 137 14.62 -11.22 -11.47
C ALA A 137 14.65 -12.21 -10.30
N TYR A 138 13.54 -12.94 -10.03
CA TYR A 138 13.45 -13.76 -8.84
C TYR A 138 13.66 -15.25 -9.09
N ARG A 139 13.12 -15.81 -10.18
CA ARG A 139 13.18 -17.27 -10.42
C ARG A 139 14.59 -17.81 -10.44
N ARG A 140 15.52 -17.08 -11.08
CA ARG A 140 16.94 -17.48 -11.18
C ARG A 140 17.69 -17.34 -9.84
N LEU A 141 17.20 -16.47 -8.94
CA LEU A 141 17.86 -16.14 -7.69
C LEU A 141 17.26 -16.87 -6.47
N ARG A 142 16.25 -17.71 -6.64
CA ARG A 142 15.57 -18.41 -5.53
C ARG A 142 16.51 -19.32 -4.71
N ASN A 143 17.54 -19.88 -5.37
CA ASN A 143 18.53 -20.74 -4.73
C ASN A 143 19.84 -19.99 -4.39
N SER A 144 19.88 -18.67 -4.62
CA SER A 144 21.01 -17.80 -4.29
C SER A 144 20.84 -17.21 -2.89
N SER A 145 21.83 -16.43 -2.45
CA SER A 145 21.74 -15.73 -1.17
C SER A 145 20.56 -14.77 -1.12
N ARG A 146 19.95 -14.59 0.05
CA ARG A 146 18.85 -13.60 0.27
C ARG A 146 19.26 -12.19 -0.16
N LEU A 147 20.56 -11.86 -0.02
CA LEU A 147 21.13 -10.57 -0.41
C LEU A 147 21.08 -10.38 -1.94
N ALA A 148 21.37 -11.42 -2.72
CA ALA A 148 21.32 -11.32 -4.19
C ALA A 148 19.90 -11.03 -4.69
N ALA A 149 18.88 -11.69 -4.13
CA ALA A 149 17.49 -11.42 -4.45
C ALA A 149 17.07 -10.00 -4.05
N LEU A 150 17.53 -9.51 -2.89
CA LEU A 150 17.29 -8.14 -2.43
C LEU A 150 17.86 -7.09 -3.37
N ILE A 151 19.14 -7.25 -3.78
CA ILE A 151 19.81 -6.33 -4.71
C ILE A 151 19.10 -6.33 -6.06
N SER A 152 18.70 -7.51 -6.56
CA SER A 152 17.94 -7.63 -7.80
C SER A 152 16.60 -6.89 -7.72
N ALA A 153 15.87 -7.01 -6.59
CA ALA A 153 14.61 -6.30 -6.37
C ALA A 153 14.77 -4.78 -6.39
N ILE A 154 15.82 -4.26 -5.74
CA ILE A 154 16.15 -2.83 -5.74
C ILE A 154 16.52 -2.37 -7.16
N GLY A 155 17.29 -3.18 -7.91
CA GLY A 155 17.62 -2.88 -9.30
C GLY A 155 16.38 -2.78 -10.19
N VAL A 156 15.42 -3.70 -10.04
CA VAL A 156 14.13 -3.65 -10.75
C VAL A 156 13.35 -2.41 -10.35
N SER A 157 13.30 -2.06 -9.06
CA SER A 157 12.66 -0.84 -8.54
C SER A 157 13.18 0.41 -9.27
N PHE A 158 14.51 0.60 -9.32
CA PHE A 158 15.11 1.73 -10.04
C PHE A 158 14.80 1.74 -11.55
N ILE A 159 14.72 0.57 -12.19
CA ILE A 159 14.30 0.49 -13.60
C ILE A 159 12.87 0.99 -13.77
N LEU A 160 11.94 0.54 -12.90
CA LEU A 160 10.53 0.95 -12.95
C LEU A 160 10.36 2.44 -12.64
N GLU A 161 11.10 3.00 -11.68
CA GLU A 161 11.11 4.43 -11.38
C GLU A 161 11.53 5.26 -12.61
N ASN A 162 12.60 4.84 -13.30
CA ASN A 162 13.07 5.52 -14.52
C ASN A 162 12.07 5.36 -15.67
N ILE A 163 11.42 4.19 -15.83
CA ILE A 163 10.32 4.02 -16.76
C ILE A 163 9.19 4.98 -16.44
N GLY A 164 8.80 5.10 -15.16
CA GLY A 164 7.78 6.03 -14.69
C GLY A 164 8.13 7.49 -14.99
N LEU A 165 9.39 7.88 -14.80
CA LEU A 165 9.88 9.23 -15.10
C LEU A 165 9.78 9.54 -16.61
N ILE A 166 10.25 8.62 -17.46
CA ILE A 166 10.17 8.75 -18.93
C ILE A 166 8.69 8.79 -19.35
N TRP A 167 7.86 7.91 -18.81
CA TRP A 167 6.42 7.85 -19.10
C TRP A 167 5.71 9.14 -18.75
N ALA A 168 5.99 9.71 -17.56
CA ALA A 168 5.47 11.00 -17.13
C ALA A 168 5.87 12.15 -18.08
N GLY A 169 7.01 12.06 -18.75
CA GLY A 169 7.47 13.02 -19.75
C GLY A 169 6.68 12.99 -21.07
N GLN A 170 5.97 11.89 -21.38
CA GLN A 170 5.26 11.72 -22.64
C GLN A 170 3.87 12.35 -22.58
N SER A 171 3.71 13.57 -23.12
CA SER A 171 2.46 14.34 -23.08
C SER A 171 1.30 13.67 -23.83
N TRP A 172 1.57 12.81 -24.83
CA TRP A 172 0.55 12.09 -25.59
C TRP A 172 -0.02 10.89 -24.83
N LEU A 173 0.75 10.29 -23.90
CA LEU A 173 0.31 9.21 -23.01
C LEU A 173 -0.30 9.73 -21.72
N VAL A 174 0.33 10.76 -21.16
CA VAL A 174 -0.04 11.35 -19.89
C VAL A 174 -0.17 12.87 -20.07
N PRO A 175 -1.37 13.37 -20.38
CA PRO A 175 -1.61 14.78 -20.62
C PRO A 175 -1.19 15.64 -19.42
N SER A 176 -0.63 16.80 -19.70
CA SER A 176 -0.27 17.77 -18.67
C SER A 176 -1.48 18.59 -18.26
N PHE A 177 -2.40 18.01 -17.50
CA PHE A 177 -3.45 18.75 -16.82
C PHE A 177 -2.85 19.40 -15.56
N GLY A 178 -2.47 20.65 -15.64
CA GLY A 178 -1.96 21.40 -14.51
C GLY A 178 -0.61 20.87 -13.98
N THR A 179 0.47 21.59 -14.20
CA THR A 179 1.76 21.31 -13.61
C THR A 179 1.85 21.92 -12.24
N THR A 180 1.51 21.17 -11.19
CA THR A 180 1.87 21.55 -9.84
C THR A 180 3.27 21.00 -9.54
N GLY A 181 4.31 21.83 -9.64
CA GLY A 181 5.60 21.53 -9.06
C GLY A 181 6.62 20.76 -9.89
N GLY A 182 6.55 20.79 -11.24
CA GLY A 182 7.61 20.25 -12.11
C GLY A 182 7.13 19.24 -13.14
N ALA A 183 7.96 18.94 -14.15
CA ALA A 183 7.65 18.05 -15.27
C ALA A 183 7.35 16.58 -14.88
N SER A 184 7.66 16.19 -13.65
CA SER A 184 7.59 14.82 -13.14
C SER A 184 6.30 14.48 -12.38
N GLN A 185 5.48 15.47 -12.03
CA GLN A 185 4.22 15.28 -11.31
C GLN A 185 3.05 15.61 -12.22
N LYS A 186 2.10 14.71 -12.36
CA LYS A 186 0.89 14.87 -13.16
C LYS A 186 -0.33 14.93 -12.28
N VAL A 187 -1.31 15.75 -12.70
CA VAL A 187 -2.63 15.80 -12.05
C VAL A 187 -3.46 14.62 -12.55
N PHE A 188 -3.98 13.83 -11.63
CA PHE A 188 -5.01 12.85 -11.94
C PHE A 188 -6.37 13.56 -11.83
N PRO A 189 -7.13 13.68 -12.93
CA PRO A 189 -8.37 14.45 -12.93
C PRO A 189 -9.43 13.92 -11.95
N ASP A 190 -10.22 14.81 -11.37
CA ASP A 190 -11.31 14.43 -10.46
C ASP A 190 -12.52 13.86 -11.21
N MET A 191 -12.41 12.61 -11.63
CA MET A 191 -13.46 11.92 -12.38
C MET A 191 -14.72 11.70 -11.55
N LEU A 192 -14.58 11.44 -10.24
CA LEU A 192 -15.72 11.22 -9.35
C LEU A 192 -16.47 12.52 -9.08
N GLY A 193 -15.75 13.63 -8.91
CA GLY A 193 -16.36 14.94 -8.82
C GLY A 193 -17.17 15.32 -10.06
N LYS A 194 -16.68 14.97 -11.26
CA LYS A 194 -17.43 15.17 -12.52
C LYS A 194 -18.74 14.36 -12.56
N ILE A 195 -18.70 13.10 -12.09
CA ILE A 195 -19.91 12.27 -12.01
C ILE A 195 -20.93 12.88 -11.05
N MET A 196 -20.49 13.29 -9.85
CA MET A 196 -21.37 13.87 -8.84
C MET A 196 -21.98 15.18 -9.33
N ALA A 197 -21.18 16.05 -9.94
CA ALA A 197 -21.67 17.31 -10.53
C ALA A 197 -22.71 17.09 -11.63
N ALA A 198 -22.55 16.07 -12.47
CA ALA A 198 -23.52 15.73 -13.53
C ALA A 198 -24.88 15.29 -12.98
N TYR A 199 -24.93 14.76 -11.76
CA TYR A 199 -26.18 14.40 -11.07
C TYR A 199 -26.66 15.48 -10.10
N GLY A 200 -25.98 16.64 -10.01
CA GLY A 200 -26.31 17.71 -9.08
C GLY A 200 -26.10 17.33 -7.61
N LEU A 201 -25.21 16.38 -7.36
CA LEU A 201 -24.90 15.88 -6.02
C LEU A 201 -23.59 16.49 -5.50
N ASP A 202 -23.56 16.74 -4.19
CA ASP A 202 -22.35 17.19 -3.53
C ASP A 202 -21.29 16.06 -3.43
N VAL A 203 -20.04 16.43 -3.63
CA VAL A 203 -18.92 15.50 -3.43
C VAL A 203 -18.81 15.06 -1.97
N ASN A 204 -19.17 15.94 -1.03
CA ASN A 204 -19.26 15.61 0.39
C ASN A 204 -20.62 15.02 0.74
N LEU A 205 -20.65 13.72 1.05
CA LEU A 205 -21.88 13.00 1.40
C LEU A 205 -22.56 13.49 2.68
N LEU A 206 -21.83 14.23 3.52
CA LEU A 206 -22.35 14.81 4.78
C LEU A 206 -22.74 16.30 4.65
N ALA A 207 -22.67 16.89 3.47
CA ALA A 207 -22.92 18.32 3.26
C ALA A 207 -24.30 18.79 3.81
N HIS A 208 -25.31 17.93 3.71
CA HIS A 208 -26.69 18.25 4.13
C HIS A 208 -27.01 17.89 5.60
N THR A 209 -26.06 17.31 6.34
CA THR A 209 -26.31 16.88 7.74
C THR A 209 -26.07 17.99 8.77
N GLY A 210 -25.52 19.14 8.36
CA GLY A 210 -25.10 20.20 9.26
C GLY A 210 -23.86 19.90 10.11
N ILE A 211 -23.23 18.73 9.89
CA ILE A 211 -22.01 18.32 10.60
C ILE A 211 -20.81 18.84 9.80
N ALA A 212 -19.90 19.55 10.47
CA ALA A 212 -18.67 20.07 9.87
C ALA A 212 -17.61 18.96 9.63
N LEU A 213 -18.02 17.86 8.97
CA LEU A 213 -17.17 16.75 8.57
C LEU A 213 -17.19 16.59 7.06
N ARG A 214 -16.03 16.22 6.50
CA ARG A 214 -15.91 15.93 5.08
C ARG A 214 -15.75 14.41 4.90
N PHE A 215 -16.81 13.76 4.45
CA PHE A 215 -16.80 12.37 4.00
C PHE A 215 -17.19 12.34 2.54
N THR A 216 -16.21 12.15 1.66
CA THR A 216 -16.43 12.27 0.21
C THR A 216 -16.78 10.94 -0.42
N ILE A 217 -17.37 11.00 -1.60
CA ILE A 217 -17.61 9.80 -2.42
C ILE A 217 -16.30 9.05 -2.71
N LYS A 218 -15.15 9.74 -2.73
CA LYS A 218 -13.83 9.11 -2.90
C LYS A 218 -13.46 8.26 -1.70
N ASP A 219 -13.68 8.78 -0.48
CA ASP A 219 -13.43 8.04 0.76
C ASP A 219 -14.28 6.75 0.79
N ALA A 220 -15.57 6.89 0.49
CA ALA A 220 -16.48 5.75 0.46
C ALA A 220 -16.08 4.73 -0.60
N LEU A 221 -15.78 5.16 -1.82
CA LEU A 221 -15.41 4.29 -2.94
C LEU A 221 -14.13 3.52 -2.65
N VAL A 222 -13.09 4.20 -2.14
CA VAL A 222 -11.81 3.57 -1.80
C VAL A 222 -12.00 2.53 -0.70
N MET A 223 -12.71 2.85 0.38
CA MET A 223 -12.96 1.92 1.48
C MET A 223 -13.78 0.69 1.03
N VAL A 224 -14.84 0.92 0.24
CA VAL A 224 -15.70 -0.18 -0.26
C VAL A 224 -14.94 -1.08 -1.22
N LEU A 225 -14.27 -0.50 -2.22
CA LEU A 225 -13.53 -1.27 -3.22
C LEU A 225 -12.37 -2.03 -2.58
N ALA A 226 -11.64 -1.40 -1.67
CA ALA A 226 -10.59 -2.05 -0.90
C ALA A 226 -11.14 -3.23 -0.08
N SER A 227 -12.26 -3.04 0.61
CA SER A 227 -12.90 -4.10 1.39
C SER A 227 -13.33 -5.27 0.51
N ILE A 228 -13.92 -5.01 -0.66
CA ILE A 228 -14.30 -6.04 -1.64
C ILE A 228 -13.05 -6.83 -2.09
N MET A 229 -11.97 -6.13 -2.44
CA MET A 229 -10.73 -6.77 -2.88
C MET A 229 -10.08 -7.61 -1.78
N MET A 230 -10.05 -7.09 -0.55
CA MET A 230 -9.50 -7.78 0.62
C MET A 230 -10.30 -9.04 0.95
N ILE A 231 -11.64 -8.94 1.00
CA ILE A 231 -12.52 -10.09 1.23
C ILE A 231 -12.41 -11.08 0.08
N GLY A 232 -12.43 -10.61 -1.16
CA GLY A 232 -12.29 -11.44 -2.36
C GLY A 232 -10.97 -12.22 -2.36
N LEU A 233 -9.85 -11.57 -2.03
CA LEU A 233 -8.56 -12.23 -1.89
C LEU A 233 -8.56 -13.29 -0.80
N ARG A 234 -9.10 -12.97 0.38
CA ARG A 234 -9.21 -13.93 1.49
C ARG A 234 -10.00 -15.16 1.08
N LEU A 235 -11.18 -14.96 0.47
CA LEU A 235 -12.03 -16.06 -0.02
C LEU A 235 -11.33 -16.87 -1.12
N PHE A 236 -10.62 -16.19 -2.05
CA PHE A 236 -9.84 -16.85 -3.09
C PHE A 236 -8.76 -17.77 -2.49
N VAL A 237 -7.96 -17.26 -1.56
CA VAL A 237 -6.89 -18.04 -0.93
C VAL A 237 -7.44 -19.17 -0.07
N GLN A 238 -8.58 -18.98 0.61
CA GLN A 238 -9.16 -20.01 1.48
C GLN A 238 -9.89 -21.12 0.69
N ASN A 239 -10.62 -20.78 -0.35
CA ASN A 239 -11.62 -21.69 -0.95
C ASN A 239 -11.15 -22.29 -2.29
N THR A 240 -10.24 -21.64 -3.04
CA THR A 240 -9.84 -22.13 -4.37
C THR A 240 -8.75 -23.19 -4.30
N LYS A 241 -8.64 -24.02 -5.37
CA LYS A 241 -7.56 -25.01 -5.53
C LYS A 241 -6.19 -24.34 -5.55
N ILE A 242 -6.07 -23.20 -6.24
CA ILE A 242 -4.82 -22.41 -6.31
C ILE A 242 -4.47 -21.86 -4.93
N GLY A 243 -5.44 -21.31 -4.20
CA GLY A 243 -5.22 -20.82 -2.82
C GLY A 243 -4.79 -21.93 -1.86
N LYS A 244 -5.36 -23.15 -1.99
CA LYS A 244 -4.89 -24.32 -1.23
C LYS A 244 -3.45 -24.69 -1.58
N ALA A 245 -3.08 -24.68 -2.86
CA ALA A 245 -1.72 -24.90 -3.32
C ALA A 245 -0.74 -23.82 -2.79
N MET A 246 -1.15 -22.54 -2.78
CA MET A 246 -0.37 -21.44 -2.19
C MET A 246 -0.05 -21.69 -0.73
N ARG A 247 -1.04 -22.08 0.08
CA ARG A 247 -0.86 -22.38 1.50
C ARG A 247 0.02 -23.61 1.72
N ALA A 248 -0.13 -24.66 0.92
CA ALA A 248 0.71 -25.86 0.98
C ALA A 248 2.17 -25.51 0.70
N VAL A 249 2.44 -24.75 -0.37
CA VAL A 249 3.80 -24.31 -0.75
C VAL A 249 4.41 -23.39 0.31
N ALA A 250 3.61 -22.50 0.91
CA ALA A 250 4.03 -21.63 2.01
C ALA A 250 4.46 -22.45 3.25
N GLN A 251 3.78 -23.56 3.53
CA GLN A 251 4.06 -24.40 4.69
C GLN A 251 5.29 -25.28 4.48
N ASN A 252 5.37 -25.99 3.34
CA ASN A 252 6.53 -26.83 3.00
C ASN A 252 6.62 -27.03 1.48
N ARG A 253 7.64 -26.43 0.85
CA ARG A 253 7.86 -26.53 -0.61
C ARG A 253 8.19 -27.94 -1.07
N ASP A 254 9.06 -28.65 -0.35
CA ASP A 254 9.51 -29.98 -0.75
C ASP A 254 8.38 -30.99 -0.66
N ALA A 255 7.63 -30.98 0.44
CA ALA A 255 6.44 -31.81 0.57
C ALA A 255 5.40 -31.50 -0.50
N SER A 256 5.17 -30.23 -0.83
CA SER A 256 4.26 -29.82 -1.88
C SER A 256 4.68 -30.35 -3.26
N LYS A 257 5.98 -30.33 -3.55
CA LYS A 257 6.53 -30.87 -4.79
C LYS A 257 6.32 -32.37 -4.89
N MET A 258 6.50 -33.11 -3.78
CA MET A 258 6.24 -34.56 -3.73
C MET A 258 4.78 -34.92 -3.97
N LEU A 259 3.85 -34.01 -3.61
CA LEU A 259 2.41 -34.14 -3.88
C LEU A 259 2.00 -33.69 -5.29
N GLY A 260 2.97 -33.38 -6.17
CA GLY A 260 2.72 -32.99 -7.57
C GLY A 260 2.29 -31.54 -7.77
N ILE A 261 2.45 -30.68 -6.76
CA ILE A 261 2.16 -29.24 -6.91
C ILE A 261 3.30 -28.55 -7.68
N ASP A 262 2.95 -27.91 -8.78
CA ASP A 262 3.89 -27.09 -9.57
C ASP A 262 4.21 -25.78 -8.82
N ILE A 263 5.32 -25.76 -8.10
CA ILE A 263 5.75 -24.63 -7.27
C ILE A 263 5.93 -23.36 -8.10
N ASP A 264 6.47 -23.49 -9.32
CA ASP A 264 6.74 -22.34 -10.19
C ASP A 264 5.45 -21.66 -10.62
N LYS A 265 4.42 -22.43 -10.98
CA LYS A 265 3.11 -21.90 -11.32
C LYS A 265 2.44 -21.21 -10.11
N VAL A 266 2.56 -21.81 -8.93
CA VAL A 266 2.01 -21.23 -7.69
C VAL A 266 2.66 -19.88 -7.40
N ILE A 267 4.00 -19.80 -7.45
CA ILE A 267 4.73 -18.57 -7.18
C ILE A 267 4.39 -17.50 -8.23
N THR A 268 4.46 -17.85 -9.53
CA THR A 268 4.12 -16.87 -10.60
C THR A 268 2.69 -16.35 -10.43
N THR A 269 1.72 -17.24 -10.12
CA THR A 269 0.33 -16.82 -9.89
C THR A 269 0.20 -15.89 -8.67
N THR A 270 0.98 -16.15 -7.61
CA THR A 270 1.01 -15.26 -6.43
C THR A 270 1.53 -13.87 -6.80
N PHE A 271 2.59 -13.80 -7.59
CA PHE A 271 3.10 -12.52 -8.10
C PHE A 271 2.08 -11.81 -8.98
N MET A 272 1.37 -12.55 -9.87
CA MET A 272 0.31 -11.98 -10.70
C MET A 272 -0.82 -11.38 -9.87
N ILE A 273 -1.28 -12.08 -8.84
CA ILE A 273 -2.34 -11.59 -7.96
C ILE A 273 -1.86 -10.35 -7.20
N GLY A 274 -0.66 -10.40 -6.60
CA GLY A 274 -0.06 -9.23 -5.94
C GLY A 274 0.05 -8.04 -6.87
N GLY A 275 0.56 -8.24 -8.10
CA GLY A 275 0.65 -7.19 -9.12
C GLY A 275 -0.73 -6.64 -9.52
N GLY A 276 -1.73 -7.50 -9.68
CA GLY A 276 -3.10 -7.07 -9.96
C GLY A 276 -3.69 -6.20 -8.83
N LEU A 277 -3.44 -6.56 -7.57
CA LEU A 277 -3.83 -5.75 -6.41
C LEU A 277 -3.13 -4.39 -6.43
N ALA A 278 -1.83 -4.37 -6.73
CA ALA A 278 -1.06 -3.13 -6.86
C ALA A 278 -1.61 -2.24 -7.99
N GLY A 279 -1.98 -2.82 -9.14
CA GLY A 279 -2.61 -2.09 -10.25
C GLY A 279 -3.94 -1.45 -9.87
N ALA A 280 -4.80 -2.19 -9.16
CA ALA A 280 -6.06 -1.66 -8.67
C ALA A 280 -5.86 -0.57 -7.61
N ALA A 281 -4.94 -0.77 -6.66
CA ALA A 281 -4.56 0.25 -5.69
C ALA A 281 -4.03 1.52 -6.38
N GLY A 282 -3.34 1.37 -7.52
CA GLY A 282 -2.85 2.48 -8.34
C GLY A 282 -3.97 3.37 -8.85
N LEU A 283 -5.01 2.81 -9.48
CA LEU A 283 -6.18 3.58 -9.89
C LEU A 283 -6.85 4.27 -8.69
N MET A 284 -7.05 3.53 -7.60
CA MET A 284 -7.69 4.07 -6.40
C MET A 284 -6.92 5.25 -5.83
N ALA A 285 -5.59 5.14 -5.74
CA ALA A 285 -4.74 6.22 -5.24
C ALA A 285 -4.73 7.44 -6.17
N GLY A 286 -4.69 7.22 -7.49
CA GLY A 286 -4.81 8.28 -8.49
C GLY A 286 -6.11 9.07 -8.34
N LEU A 287 -7.25 8.38 -8.20
CA LEU A 287 -8.55 8.98 -7.99
C LEU A 287 -8.66 9.70 -6.63
N TYR A 288 -8.08 9.11 -5.59
CA TYR A 288 -8.15 9.65 -4.23
C TYR A 288 -7.27 10.89 -4.07
N ASN A 289 -6.00 10.77 -4.40
CA ASN A 289 -5.00 11.84 -4.22
C ASN A 289 -4.98 12.86 -5.36
N ASN A 290 -5.67 12.62 -6.46
CA ASN A 290 -5.65 13.44 -7.67
C ASN A 290 -4.24 13.69 -8.23
N THR A 291 -3.31 12.77 -8.02
CA THR A 291 -1.90 12.94 -8.36
C THR A 291 -1.30 11.63 -8.87
N ALA A 292 -0.46 11.74 -9.89
CA ALA A 292 0.40 10.68 -10.37
C ALA A 292 1.86 11.18 -10.39
N TRP A 293 2.76 10.46 -9.74
CA TRP A 293 4.15 10.87 -9.56
C TRP A 293 5.09 9.66 -9.67
N TRP A 294 6.18 9.82 -10.37
CA TRP A 294 7.10 8.72 -10.70
C TRP A 294 7.77 8.06 -9.49
N PHE A 295 7.94 8.79 -8.39
CA PHE A 295 8.56 8.27 -7.16
C PHE A 295 7.53 7.83 -6.11
N MET A 296 6.24 7.89 -6.41
CA MET A 296 5.18 7.51 -5.46
C MET A 296 5.21 6.02 -5.10
N GLY A 297 5.75 5.19 -6.01
CA GLY A 297 5.88 3.75 -5.81
C GLY A 297 6.78 3.40 -4.64
N PHE A 298 7.95 4.00 -4.58
CA PHE A 298 8.91 3.77 -3.51
C PHE A 298 8.32 4.14 -2.14
N ARG A 299 7.68 5.31 -2.02
CA ARG A 299 7.04 5.75 -0.76
C ARG A 299 5.92 4.81 -0.31
N ALA A 300 4.94 4.55 -1.19
CA ALA A 300 3.83 3.67 -0.88
C ALA A 300 4.31 2.22 -0.63
N GLY A 301 5.36 1.78 -1.33
CA GLY A 301 5.99 0.48 -1.14
C GLY A 301 6.56 0.31 0.28
N LEU A 302 7.30 1.31 0.77
CA LEU A 302 7.88 1.29 2.11
C LEU A 302 6.81 1.35 3.22
N GLU A 303 5.79 2.19 3.06
CA GLU A 303 4.66 2.26 3.99
C GLU A 303 3.90 0.94 4.04
N SER A 304 3.62 0.34 2.89
CA SER A 304 2.90 -0.92 2.78
C SER A 304 3.73 -2.13 3.24
N PHE A 305 5.05 -2.09 3.05
CA PHE A 305 5.96 -3.08 3.64
C PHE A 305 5.93 -3.00 5.16
N THR A 306 6.00 -1.77 5.71
CA THR A 306 5.87 -1.55 7.16
C THR A 306 4.53 -2.09 7.68
N ALA A 307 3.46 -1.85 6.94
CA ALA A 307 2.13 -2.37 7.25
C ALA A 307 2.08 -3.90 7.24
N ALA A 308 2.70 -4.54 6.25
CA ALA A 308 2.77 -6.00 6.18
C ALA A 308 3.56 -6.59 7.37
N VAL A 309 4.69 -5.96 7.75
CA VAL A 309 5.50 -6.35 8.93
C VAL A 309 4.71 -6.14 10.22
N LEU A 310 4.08 -4.98 10.38
CA LEU A 310 3.26 -4.67 11.56
C LEU A 310 2.12 -5.67 11.72
N GLY A 311 1.45 -6.00 10.62
CA GLY A 311 0.35 -6.95 10.62
C GLY A 311 0.77 -8.38 10.93
N GLY A 312 1.98 -8.75 10.55
CA GLY A 312 2.54 -10.11 10.59
C GLY A 312 2.66 -10.68 9.18
N ILE A 313 3.88 -10.71 8.68
CA ILE A 313 4.17 -11.10 7.30
C ILE A 313 3.71 -12.55 7.06
N GLY A 314 3.01 -12.79 5.94
CA GLY A 314 2.43 -14.09 5.62
C GLY A 314 0.96 -14.25 6.05
N ASN A 315 0.46 -13.39 6.94
CA ASN A 315 -0.94 -13.40 7.36
C ASN A 315 -1.74 -12.32 6.61
N ILE A 316 -2.68 -12.76 5.73
CA ILE A 316 -3.52 -11.85 4.92
C ILE A 316 -4.32 -10.89 5.81
N THR A 317 -4.95 -11.39 6.86
CA THR A 317 -5.74 -10.56 7.80
C THR A 317 -4.82 -9.58 8.55
N GLY A 318 -3.62 -10.03 8.89
CA GLY A 318 -2.59 -9.18 9.51
C GLY A 318 -2.19 -8.02 8.59
N GLY A 319 -1.86 -8.31 7.33
CA GLY A 319 -1.51 -7.27 6.35
C GLY A 319 -2.60 -6.22 6.14
N MET A 320 -3.88 -6.65 6.14
CA MET A 320 -5.02 -5.72 6.09
C MET A 320 -5.05 -4.78 7.29
N LEU A 321 -5.01 -5.33 8.49
CA LEU A 321 -5.02 -4.54 9.73
C LEU A 321 -3.80 -3.63 9.84
N GLY A 322 -2.62 -4.13 9.46
CA GLY A 322 -1.39 -3.34 9.43
C GLY A 322 -1.51 -2.12 8.52
N GLY A 323 -2.11 -2.27 7.33
CA GLY A 323 -2.35 -1.16 6.41
C GLY A 323 -3.28 -0.09 6.98
N PHE A 324 -4.38 -0.49 7.60
CA PHE A 324 -5.27 0.46 8.28
C PHE A 324 -4.55 1.19 9.43
N LEU A 325 -3.76 0.47 10.24
CA LEU A 325 -3.02 1.07 11.34
C LEU A 325 -1.95 2.07 10.86
N ILE A 326 -1.22 1.74 9.79
CA ILE A 326 -0.23 2.65 9.19
C ILE A 326 -0.92 3.88 8.58
N GLY A 327 -2.05 3.71 7.89
CA GLY A 327 -2.84 4.83 7.36
C GLY A 327 -3.37 5.76 8.45
N LEU A 328 -3.85 5.21 9.56
CA LEU A 328 -4.27 5.98 10.73
C LEU A 328 -3.08 6.72 11.38
N LEU A 329 -1.94 6.04 11.54
CA LEU A 329 -0.72 6.65 12.08
C LEU A 329 -0.27 7.83 11.20
N ALA A 330 -0.23 7.63 9.88
CA ALA A 330 0.16 8.65 8.93
C ALA A 330 -0.77 9.87 8.99
N SER A 331 -2.08 9.65 8.94
CA SER A 331 -3.08 10.73 9.00
C SER A 331 -3.02 11.48 10.35
N PHE A 332 -2.82 10.77 11.46
CA PHE A 332 -2.65 11.39 12.76
C PHE A 332 -1.36 12.22 12.83
N SER A 333 -0.27 11.71 12.27
CA SER A 333 0.99 12.42 12.18
C SER A 333 0.87 13.70 11.34
N ASP A 334 0.22 13.60 10.18
CA ASP A 334 0.00 14.75 9.29
C ASP A 334 -0.84 15.84 9.96
N GLY A 335 -1.82 15.45 10.76
CA GLY A 335 -2.77 16.37 11.37
C GLY A 335 -2.31 17.00 12.70
N TYR A 336 -1.66 16.24 13.55
CA TYR A 336 -1.35 16.65 14.93
C TYR A 336 0.14 16.77 15.24
N LEU A 337 1.00 16.06 14.49
CA LEU A 337 2.44 16.18 14.68
C LEU A 337 3.02 17.16 13.66
N ASN A 338 3.58 16.62 12.61
CA ASN A 338 4.10 17.41 11.49
C ASN A 338 4.23 16.49 10.27
N ALA A 339 3.60 16.85 9.15
CA ALA A 339 3.59 16.06 7.93
C ALA A 339 5.00 15.74 7.37
N ARG A 340 5.99 16.57 7.67
CA ARG A 340 7.39 16.31 7.27
C ARG A 340 7.99 15.07 7.94
N TRP A 341 7.46 14.69 9.13
CA TRP A 341 7.95 13.58 9.93
C TRP A 341 7.12 12.31 9.79
N THR A 342 6.04 12.33 9.01
CA THR A 342 5.13 11.17 8.86
C THR A 342 5.86 9.90 8.45
N HIS A 343 6.75 9.99 7.44
CA HIS A 343 7.54 8.82 7.04
C HIS A 343 8.49 8.34 8.15
N ALA A 344 9.09 9.27 8.91
CA ALA A 344 9.93 8.89 10.04
C ALA A 344 9.15 8.14 11.12
N TRP A 345 7.90 8.52 11.39
CA TRP A 345 7.02 7.80 12.31
C TRP A 345 6.65 6.41 11.81
N VAL A 346 6.34 6.29 10.51
CA VAL A 346 6.07 4.99 9.89
C VAL A 346 7.29 4.06 10.02
N PHE A 347 8.50 4.56 9.72
CA PHE A 347 9.74 3.77 9.88
C PHE A 347 10.06 3.47 11.34
N ALA A 348 9.86 4.42 12.25
CA ALA A 348 10.02 4.18 13.68
C ALA A 348 9.09 3.04 14.14
N THR A 349 7.86 3.00 13.64
CA THR A 349 6.93 1.90 13.90
C THR A 349 7.48 0.57 13.41
N LEU A 350 8.05 0.52 12.19
CA LEU A 350 8.70 -0.69 11.67
C LEU A 350 9.80 -1.17 12.61
N VAL A 351 10.72 -0.27 13.00
CA VAL A 351 11.82 -0.60 13.90
C VAL A 351 11.31 -1.10 15.25
N LEU A 352 10.33 -0.42 15.83
CA LEU A 352 9.72 -0.82 17.10
C LEU A 352 9.07 -2.21 17.01
N VAL A 353 8.32 -2.49 15.94
CA VAL A 353 7.70 -3.80 15.74
C VAL A 353 8.77 -4.89 15.62
N LEU A 354 9.79 -4.69 14.82
CA LEU A 354 10.88 -5.66 14.67
C LEU A 354 11.66 -5.91 15.97
N LEU A 355 11.80 -4.88 16.82
CA LEU A 355 12.48 -5.01 18.12
C LEU A 355 11.63 -5.73 19.17
N PHE A 356 10.34 -5.39 19.27
CA PHE A 356 9.49 -5.86 20.37
C PHE A 356 8.62 -7.05 19.99
N ARG A 357 8.14 -7.09 18.74
CA ARG A 357 7.23 -8.13 18.25
C ARG A 357 7.53 -8.53 16.81
N PRO A 358 8.66 -9.20 16.54
CA PRO A 358 9.13 -9.51 15.18
C PRO A 358 8.14 -10.37 14.36
N SER A 359 7.23 -11.11 15.01
CA SER A 359 6.14 -11.82 14.34
C SER A 359 4.99 -10.91 13.87
N GLY A 360 4.97 -9.61 14.24
CA GLY A 360 3.86 -8.71 13.99
C GLY A 360 2.67 -8.92 14.93
N LEU A 361 1.54 -8.27 14.64
CA LEU A 361 0.34 -8.32 15.49
C LEU A 361 -0.40 -9.66 15.41
N LEU A 362 -0.53 -10.23 14.21
CA LEU A 362 -1.26 -11.46 13.91
C LEU A 362 -0.39 -12.55 13.27
N GLY A 363 0.94 -12.39 13.27
CA GLY A 363 1.86 -13.41 12.77
C GLY A 363 1.90 -14.63 13.68
N GLU A 364 1.96 -15.80 13.08
CA GLU A 364 2.18 -17.04 13.82
C GLU A 364 3.65 -17.12 14.27
N HIS A 365 3.87 -17.56 15.52
CA HIS A 365 5.21 -17.94 15.94
C HIS A 365 5.59 -19.21 15.17
N VAL A 366 6.38 -19.05 14.12
CA VAL A 366 7.07 -20.19 13.50
C VAL A 366 8.06 -20.68 14.55
N GLY A 367 7.72 -21.77 15.25
CA GLY A 367 8.68 -22.46 16.10
C GLY A 367 9.92 -22.76 15.26
N GLU A 368 11.11 -22.56 15.83
CA GLU A 368 12.36 -22.95 15.19
C GLU A 368 12.17 -24.36 14.64
N LYS A 369 12.26 -24.48 13.30
CA LYS A 369 12.33 -25.78 12.65
C LYS A 369 13.61 -26.43 13.17
N ALA A 370 13.45 -27.43 14.06
CA ALA A 370 14.55 -28.26 14.58
C ALA A 370 15.18 -29.04 13.43
#